data_57368b38173e9215a38b877bcc0ccd6e
#
_entry.id   57368b38173e9215a38b877bcc0ccd6e
#
_cell.length_a   1.000
_cell.length_b   1.000
_cell.length_c   1.000
_cell.angle_alpha   90.00
_cell.angle_beta   90.00
_cell.angle_gamma   90.00
#
_symmetry.space_group_name_H-M   'P 1'
#
loop_
_entity.id
_entity.type
_entity.pdbx_description
1 polymer ?
#
loop_
_entity_poly.entity_id
_entity_poly.type
_entity_poly.pdbx_seq_one_letter_code
_entity_poly.pdbx_strand_id
1 'polypeptide(L)'
;MNDLSPQRRRSYLDALEIDTWRLRGAPSVDEAAGPVEAPADEVQLAGVEEADWTSLRSTVSGCERCGLHTSRTQTVFGVGKQDAEWMIIGEAPGAEEDRRGEPFVGRAGKLLDEVLRSVGLDRDKVFIANILKCRPPNNRDPGVDEAAACRPYLDRQIALVKPRLILAVGRIAAQQLTGSDAPIGRMRGKLYRAGPDDTPMVVTYHPAYLLRSPAQKRKVWEDLCLARRTLRQ
;
A
#
# COMPACT_ATOMS: atom_id res chain seq x y z
N MET A 1 -5.81 -25.25 -12.57
CA MET A 1 -5.35 -26.56 -12.05
C MET A 1 -6.47 -27.08 -11.18
N ASN A 2 -7.10 -28.23 -11.57
CA ASN A 2 -8.30 -28.75 -10.95
C ASN A 2 -8.07 -29.09 -9.47
N ASP A 3 -8.86 -28.47 -8.63
CA ASP A 3 -8.94 -28.77 -7.19
C ASP A 3 -9.50 -30.20 -7.01
N LEU A 4 -8.68 -31.10 -6.53
CA LEU A 4 -9.07 -32.50 -6.28
C LEU A 4 -9.96 -32.55 -5.04
N SER A 5 -11.16 -33.13 -5.15
CA SER A 5 -12.03 -33.33 -3.97
C SER A 5 -11.26 -34.03 -2.82
N PRO A 6 -11.61 -33.74 -1.54
CA PRO A 6 -10.92 -34.33 -0.38
C PRO A 6 -10.89 -35.87 -0.40
N GLN A 7 -11.92 -36.51 -0.95
CA GLN A 7 -12.00 -37.97 -1.10
C GLN A 7 -10.99 -38.48 -2.14
N ARG A 8 -10.85 -37.79 -3.27
CA ARG A 8 -9.94 -38.15 -4.34
C ARG A 8 -8.48 -37.93 -3.94
N ARG A 9 -8.20 -36.87 -3.17
CA ARG A 9 -6.89 -36.61 -2.58
C ARG A 9 -6.49 -37.73 -1.61
N ARG A 10 -7.42 -38.24 -0.82
CA ARG A 10 -7.19 -39.35 0.11
C ARG A 10 -6.85 -40.64 -0.63
N SER A 11 -7.62 -41.02 -1.68
CA SER A 11 -7.33 -42.20 -2.49
C SER A 11 -5.92 -42.18 -3.11
N TYR A 12 -5.41 -40.99 -3.47
CA TYR A 12 -4.04 -40.87 -3.98
C TYR A 12 -2.99 -41.04 -2.88
N LEU A 13 -3.25 -40.54 -1.68
CA LEU A 13 -2.32 -40.69 -0.55
C LEU A 13 -2.25 -42.18 -0.11
N ASP A 14 -3.39 -42.85 -0.07
CA ASP A 14 -3.49 -44.28 0.24
C ASP A 14 -2.77 -45.15 -0.83
N ALA A 15 -2.93 -44.79 -2.11
CA ALA A 15 -2.26 -45.46 -3.23
C ALA A 15 -0.72 -45.27 -3.24
N LEU A 16 -0.24 -44.19 -2.60
CA LEU A 16 1.18 -43.85 -2.46
C LEU A 16 1.76 -44.37 -1.11
N GLU A 17 1.00 -45.17 -0.34
CA GLU A 17 1.38 -45.68 0.99
C GLU A 17 1.80 -44.56 1.96
N ILE A 18 1.20 -43.37 1.85
CA ILE A 18 1.46 -42.22 2.73
C ILE A 18 0.45 -42.24 3.89
N ASP A 19 0.93 -42.51 5.12
CA ASP A 19 0.11 -42.49 6.33
C ASP A 19 -0.43 -41.08 6.60
N THR A 20 -1.76 -40.96 6.70
CA THR A 20 -2.43 -39.72 7.07
C THR A 20 -2.86 -39.71 8.52
N TRP A 21 -2.33 -38.79 9.32
CA TRP A 21 -2.66 -38.65 10.75
C TRP A 21 -3.90 -37.76 10.93
N ARG A 22 -4.82 -38.16 11.82
CA ARG A 22 -5.98 -37.34 12.21
C ARG A 22 -5.89 -37.00 13.70
N LEU A 23 -6.26 -35.76 14.04
CA LEU A 23 -6.45 -35.38 15.44
C LEU A 23 -7.60 -36.20 16.04
N ARG A 24 -7.37 -36.81 17.21
CA ARG A 24 -8.43 -37.48 17.97
C ARG A 24 -9.46 -36.46 18.41
N GLY A 25 -10.72 -36.66 18.04
CA GLY A 25 -11.83 -35.76 18.37
C GLY A 25 -12.15 -34.68 17.36
N ALA A 26 -11.52 -34.68 16.17
CA ALA A 26 -11.96 -33.79 15.08
C ALA A 26 -13.31 -34.32 14.52
N PRO A 27 -14.33 -33.44 14.31
CA PRO A 27 -15.60 -33.85 13.73
C PRO A 27 -15.39 -34.43 12.32
N SER A 28 -16.22 -35.41 11.93
CA SER A 28 -16.20 -35.99 10.59
C SER A 28 -16.60 -34.92 9.57
N VAL A 29 -16.00 -34.98 8.39
CA VAL A 29 -16.16 -33.96 7.31
C VAL A 29 -17.61 -33.85 6.81
N ASP A 30 -18.49 -34.81 7.17
CA ASP A 30 -19.88 -34.85 6.76
C ASP A 30 -20.85 -34.06 7.69
N GLU A 31 -20.40 -33.64 8.88
CA GLU A 31 -21.26 -32.89 9.82
C GLU A 31 -21.07 -31.38 9.80
N ALA A 32 -20.16 -30.83 8.99
CA ALA A 32 -19.84 -29.41 8.94
C ALA A 32 -20.29 -28.70 7.66
N ALA A 33 -21.38 -29.14 7.04
CA ALA A 33 -22.00 -28.42 5.93
C ALA A 33 -23.17 -27.53 6.41
N GLY A 34 -22.90 -26.67 7.41
CA GLY A 34 -23.65 -25.43 7.59
C GLY A 34 -23.12 -24.39 6.60
N PRO A 35 -23.90 -23.34 6.25
CA PRO A 35 -23.38 -22.26 5.41
C PRO A 35 -22.14 -21.70 6.12
N VAL A 36 -20.97 -21.88 5.48
CA VAL A 36 -19.74 -21.23 5.92
C VAL A 36 -19.97 -19.76 5.63
N GLU A 37 -20.30 -18.97 6.64
CA GLU A 37 -20.20 -17.53 6.55
C GLU A 37 -18.76 -17.21 6.14
N ALA A 38 -18.61 -16.56 4.98
CA ALA A 38 -17.32 -16.07 4.53
C ALA A 38 -16.69 -15.24 5.66
N PRO A 39 -15.40 -15.42 5.96
CA PRO A 39 -14.75 -14.65 7.01
C PRO A 39 -15.05 -13.16 6.79
N ALA A 40 -15.36 -12.45 7.88
CA ALA A 40 -15.79 -11.04 7.84
C ALA A 40 -14.83 -10.14 7.03
N ASP A 41 -13.58 -10.53 6.88
CA ASP A 41 -12.56 -9.88 6.05
C ASP A 41 -12.84 -9.98 4.53
N GLU A 42 -13.40 -11.09 4.02
CA GLU A 42 -13.75 -11.23 2.60
C GLU A 42 -14.98 -10.38 2.23
N VAL A 43 -15.95 -10.27 3.13
CA VAL A 43 -17.16 -9.46 2.89
C VAL A 43 -16.82 -7.96 2.87
N GLN A 44 -15.84 -7.50 3.65
CA GLN A 44 -15.39 -6.10 3.65
C GLN A 44 -14.54 -5.75 2.42
N LEU A 45 -13.91 -6.72 1.76
CA LEU A 45 -13.10 -6.52 0.55
C LEU A 45 -13.94 -6.44 -0.72
N ALA A 46 -15.04 -7.21 -0.81
CA ALA A 46 -15.89 -7.28 -2.00
C ALA A 46 -16.47 -5.92 -2.47
N GLY A 47 -16.45 -4.89 -1.60
CA GLY A 47 -16.90 -3.54 -1.94
C GLY A 47 -15.78 -2.54 -2.26
N VAL A 48 -14.51 -2.86 -1.91
CA VAL A 48 -13.40 -1.90 -2.06
C VAL A 48 -12.96 -1.78 -3.52
N GLU A 49 -12.94 -2.88 -4.26
CA GLU A 49 -12.48 -2.90 -5.65
C GLU A 49 -13.37 -2.09 -6.60
N GLU A 50 -14.66 -1.95 -6.28
CA GLU A 50 -15.63 -1.20 -7.07
C GLU A 50 -16.00 0.16 -6.48
N ALA A 51 -15.51 0.47 -5.27
CA ALA A 51 -15.84 1.70 -4.55
C ALA A 51 -15.45 2.97 -5.35
N ASP A 52 -16.34 3.93 -5.41
CA ASP A 52 -16.00 5.30 -5.84
C ASP A 52 -15.24 6.06 -4.75
N TRP A 53 -14.88 7.33 -5.02
CA TRP A 53 -14.14 8.15 -4.06
C TRP A 53 -14.86 8.34 -2.73
N THR A 54 -16.17 8.49 -2.75
CA THR A 54 -16.99 8.75 -1.56
C THR A 54 -17.10 7.50 -0.71
N SER A 55 -17.45 6.39 -1.32
CA SER A 55 -17.56 5.08 -0.67
C SER A 55 -16.23 4.61 -0.13
N LEU A 56 -15.13 4.75 -0.91
CA LEU A 56 -13.80 4.38 -0.48
C LEU A 56 -13.34 5.20 0.73
N ARG A 57 -13.58 6.51 0.72
CA ARG A 57 -13.25 7.38 1.87
C ARG A 57 -14.02 7.00 3.12
N SER A 58 -15.31 6.71 2.99
CA SER A 58 -16.16 6.26 4.10
C SER A 58 -15.65 4.93 4.67
N THR A 59 -15.36 3.96 3.82
CA THR A 59 -14.81 2.65 4.22
C THR A 59 -13.47 2.79 4.94
N VAL A 60 -12.57 3.62 4.43
CA VAL A 60 -11.26 3.87 5.08
C VAL A 60 -11.44 4.55 6.43
N SER A 61 -12.37 5.51 6.56
CA SER A 61 -12.58 6.22 7.83
C SER A 61 -13.04 5.31 8.96
N GLY A 62 -13.89 4.33 8.67
CA GLY A 62 -14.40 3.33 9.62
C GLY A 62 -13.57 2.03 9.68
N CYS A 63 -12.42 1.95 9.00
CA CYS A 63 -11.66 0.70 8.89
C CYS A 63 -11.09 0.21 10.23
N GLU A 64 -11.32 -1.06 10.57
CA GLU A 64 -10.79 -1.75 11.76
C GLU A 64 -10.01 -3.03 11.41
N ARG A 65 -9.56 -3.17 10.15
CA ARG A 65 -8.95 -4.40 9.61
C ARG A 65 -7.57 -4.76 10.19
N CYS A 66 -6.94 -3.87 10.94
CA CYS A 66 -5.67 -4.14 11.63
C CYS A 66 -5.61 -3.38 12.96
N GLY A 67 -4.71 -3.78 13.86
CA GLY A 67 -4.58 -3.21 15.20
C GLY A 67 -4.29 -1.71 15.26
N LEU A 68 -3.94 -1.06 14.14
CA LEU A 68 -3.66 0.38 14.13
C LEU A 68 -4.90 1.25 14.38
N HIS A 69 -6.12 0.71 14.19
CA HIS A 69 -7.35 1.45 14.45
C HIS A 69 -7.48 1.86 15.93
N THR A 70 -6.89 1.08 16.85
CA THR A 70 -6.98 1.36 18.29
C THR A 70 -6.12 2.52 18.76
N SER A 71 -5.07 2.87 18.00
CA SER A 71 -4.05 3.86 18.40
C SER A 71 -4.04 5.14 17.54
N ARG A 72 -4.75 5.16 16.40
CA ARG A 72 -4.85 6.34 15.54
C ARG A 72 -5.80 7.38 16.15
N THR A 73 -5.55 8.64 15.87
CA THR A 73 -6.52 9.72 16.11
C THR A 73 -7.58 9.72 15.00
N GLN A 74 -7.14 9.60 13.76
CA GLN A 74 -8.00 9.48 12.59
C GLN A 74 -7.26 8.81 11.42
N THR A 75 -7.99 8.45 10.38
CA THR A 75 -7.38 7.95 9.16
C THR A 75 -6.85 9.07 8.28
N VAL A 76 -5.75 8.82 7.60
CA VAL A 76 -5.16 9.72 6.60
C VAL A 76 -5.39 9.12 5.21
N PHE A 77 -6.49 9.51 4.60
CA PHE A 77 -6.94 8.93 3.35
C PHE A 77 -5.99 9.24 2.18
N GLY A 78 -5.66 10.49 2.03
CA GLY A 78 -4.90 11.06 0.91
C GLY A 78 -5.49 12.42 0.52
N VAL A 79 -4.73 13.20 -0.24
CA VAL A 79 -5.11 14.57 -0.66
C VAL A 79 -4.56 14.89 -2.03
N GLY A 80 -5.24 15.80 -2.73
CA GLY A 80 -4.82 16.33 -4.02
C GLY A 80 -5.81 16.07 -5.14
N LYS A 81 -5.34 16.20 -6.36
CA LYS A 81 -6.16 16.10 -7.57
C LYS A 81 -6.52 14.64 -7.85
N GLN A 82 -7.81 14.32 -8.01
CA GLN A 82 -8.31 12.96 -8.19
C GLN A 82 -7.98 12.36 -9.58
N ASP A 83 -7.67 13.18 -10.55
CA ASP A 83 -7.22 12.82 -11.90
C ASP A 83 -5.76 13.29 -12.14
N ALA A 84 -4.92 13.23 -11.13
CA ALA A 84 -3.54 13.68 -11.18
C ALA A 84 -2.68 12.79 -12.09
N GLU A 85 -1.81 13.40 -12.89
CA GLU A 85 -0.80 12.65 -13.66
C GLU A 85 0.28 12.02 -12.75
N TRP A 86 0.54 12.62 -11.58
CA TRP A 86 1.50 12.13 -10.61
C TRP A 86 0.81 11.70 -9.33
N MET A 87 1.11 10.50 -8.89
CA MET A 87 0.72 10.02 -7.57
C MET A 87 1.96 9.83 -6.69
N ILE A 88 1.97 10.50 -5.54
CA ILE A 88 3.06 10.42 -4.57
C ILE A 88 2.64 9.44 -3.48
N ILE A 89 3.44 8.38 -3.26
CA ILE A 89 3.12 7.36 -2.28
C ILE A 89 4.23 7.28 -1.24
N GLY A 90 3.89 7.61 0.00
CA GLY A 90 4.77 7.49 1.17
C GLY A 90 4.48 6.22 1.97
N GLU A 91 5.06 6.15 3.16
CA GLU A 91 5.01 4.98 4.05
C GLU A 91 3.73 4.97 4.90
N ALA A 92 3.62 5.88 5.85
CA ALA A 92 2.57 5.94 6.85
C ALA A 92 2.40 7.37 7.38
N PRO A 93 1.25 7.69 8.00
CA PRO A 93 1.07 8.96 8.69
C PRO A 93 2.01 9.09 9.89
N GLY A 94 2.58 10.27 10.09
CA GLY A 94 3.24 10.68 11.32
C GLY A 94 2.24 11.32 12.30
N ALA A 95 2.76 11.90 13.41
CA ALA A 95 1.93 12.48 14.45
C ALA A 95 1.12 13.70 13.98
N GLU A 96 1.69 14.56 13.14
CA GLU A 96 0.99 15.73 12.61
C GLU A 96 -0.06 15.32 11.58
N GLU A 97 0.23 14.32 10.76
CA GLU A 97 -0.67 13.76 9.77
C GLU A 97 -1.88 13.08 10.45
N ASP A 98 -1.65 12.28 11.49
CA ASP A 98 -2.68 11.62 12.28
C ASP A 98 -3.62 12.64 12.95
N ARG A 99 -3.07 13.77 13.44
CA ARG A 99 -3.83 14.85 14.06
C ARG A 99 -4.66 15.63 13.04
N ARG A 100 -4.14 15.86 11.81
CA ARG A 100 -4.80 16.70 10.80
C ARG A 100 -5.65 15.93 9.80
N GLY A 101 -5.42 14.61 9.65
CA GLY A 101 -6.08 13.78 8.64
C GLY A 101 -5.54 13.94 7.23
N GLU A 102 -4.40 14.64 7.05
CA GLU A 102 -3.79 14.88 5.75
C GLU A 102 -2.35 14.35 5.69
N PRO A 103 -1.91 13.74 4.56
CA PRO A 103 -0.54 13.23 4.42
C PRO A 103 0.46 14.38 4.23
N PHE A 104 1.66 14.17 4.74
CA PHE A 104 2.81 15.06 4.55
C PHE A 104 2.53 16.53 4.95
N VAL A 105 2.01 16.76 6.14
CA VAL A 105 1.77 18.12 6.70
C VAL A 105 2.85 18.58 7.68
N GLY A 106 3.69 17.66 8.18
CA GLY A 106 4.80 17.95 9.06
C GLY A 106 6.03 18.53 8.33
N ARG A 107 7.17 18.58 9.03
CA ARG A 107 8.44 19.10 8.47
C ARG A 107 8.89 18.38 7.19
N ALA A 108 8.71 17.05 7.14
CA ALA A 108 9.00 16.25 5.95
C ALA A 108 8.09 16.63 4.78
N GLY A 109 6.82 16.90 5.05
CA GLY A 109 5.85 17.34 4.04
C GLY A 109 6.21 18.69 3.44
N LYS A 110 6.62 19.67 4.26
CA LYS A 110 7.10 20.97 3.75
C LYS A 110 8.29 20.80 2.79
N LEU A 111 9.19 19.88 3.08
CA LEU A 111 10.29 19.59 2.15
C LEU A 111 9.79 18.86 0.89
N LEU A 112 8.77 18.00 0.98
CA LEU A 112 8.14 17.39 -0.19
C LEU A 112 7.53 18.47 -1.10
N ASP A 113 6.89 19.49 -0.53
CA ASP A 113 6.33 20.59 -1.31
C ASP A 113 7.41 21.34 -2.13
N GLU A 114 8.58 21.60 -1.52
CA GLU A 114 9.72 22.19 -2.24
C GLU A 114 10.29 21.26 -3.32
N VAL A 115 10.35 19.96 -3.05
CA VAL A 115 10.77 18.94 -4.01
C VAL A 115 9.81 18.93 -5.22
N LEU A 116 8.50 18.97 -5.00
CA LEU A 116 7.50 19.04 -6.06
C LEU A 116 7.63 20.35 -6.87
N ARG A 117 7.76 21.50 -6.18
CA ARG A 117 7.95 22.80 -6.85
C ARG A 117 9.17 22.84 -7.75
N SER A 118 10.25 22.16 -7.39
CA SER A 118 11.46 22.09 -8.21
C SER A 118 11.24 21.51 -9.60
N VAL A 119 10.16 20.74 -9.79
CA VAL A 119 9.75 20.17 -11.08
C VAL A 119 8.46 20.79 -11.64
N GLY A 120 8.01 21.94 -11.10
CA GLY A 120 6.84 22.67 -11.58
C GLY A 120 5.50 22.09 -11.10
N LEU A 121 5.55 21.26 -10.08
CA LEU A 121 4.36 20.67 -9.43
C LEU A 121 4.11 21.34 -8.09
N ASP A 122 2.86 21.24 -7.63
CA ASP A 122 2.41 21.58 -6.28
C ASP A 122 1.40 20.53 -5.79
N ARG A 123 0.92 20.67 -4.55
CA ARG A 123 -0.01 19.70 -3.94
C ARG A 123 -1.33 19.58 -4.70
N ASP A 124 -1.75 20.63 -5.35
CA ASP A 124 -3.05 20.72 -6.07
C ASP A 124 -2.97 20.01 -7.44
N LYS A 125 -1.76 19.75 -7.95
CA LYS A 125 -1.53 19.06 -9.24
C LYS A 125 -1.24 17.59 -9.11
N VAL A 126 -0.95 17.09 -7.89
CA VAL A 126 -0.61 15.69 -7.63
C VAL A 126 -1.64 15.06 -6.70
N PHE A 127 -1.66 13.72 -6.62
CA PHE A 127 -2.36 13.02 -5.54
C PHE A 127 -1.33 12.44 -4.58
N ILE A 128 -1.48 12.69 -3.28
CA ILE A 128 -0.55 12.26 -2.25
C ILE A 128 -1.25 11.28 -1.32
N ALA A 129 -0.68 10.09 -1.15
CA ALA A 129 -1.18 9.06 -0.25
C ALA A 129 -0.02 8.32 0.45
N ASN A 130 -0.35 7.39 1.34
CA ASN A 130 0.59 6.49 1.99
C ASN A 130 0.17 5.04 1.81
N ILE A 131 1.10 4.10 2.00
CA ILE A 131 0.82 2.66 2.10
C ILE A 131 -0.19 2.42 3.21
N LEU A 132 0.08 2.92 4.44
CA LEU A 132 -0.86 2.86 5.55
C LEU A 132 -1.74 4.11 5.62
N LYS A 133 -3.02 3.90 6.01
CA LYS A 133 -3.95 5.00 6.26
C LYS A 133 -4.01 5.39 7.75
N CYS A 134 -3.36 4.63 8.61
CA CYS A 134 -3.31 4.82 10.06
C CYS A 134 -1.86 4.99 10.51
N ARG A 135 -1.64 5.78 11.57
CA ARG A 135 -0.32 6.00 12.16
C ARG A 135 0.10 4.79 12.99
N PRO A 136 1.27 4.18 12.75
CA PRO A 136 1.83 3.18 13.64
C PRO A 136 2.29 3.80 14.98
N PRO A 137 2.16 3.09 16.12
CA PRO A 137 2.65 3.56 17.41
C PRO A 137 4.12 3.97 17.34
N ASN A 138 4.44 5.14 17.92
CA ASN A 138 5.81 5.72 17.92
C ASN A 138 6.43 5.91 16.52
N ASN A 139 5.61 5.97 15.47
CA ASN A 139 6.05 6.03 14.05
C ASN A 139 7.03 4.90 13.69
N ARG A 140 6.80 3.68 14.20
CA ARG A 140 7.57 2.51 13.79
C ARG A 140 7.29 2.15 12.33
N ASP A 141 8.14 1.36 11.73
CA ASP A 141 7.87 0.80 10.40
C ASP A 141 6.55 -0.01 10.41
N PRO A 142 5.78 0.00 9.31
CA PRO A 142 4.60 -0.84 9.12
C PRO A 142 4.87 -2.32 9.32
N GLY A 143 3.97 -3.01 10.02
CA GLY A 143 3.96 -4.48 10.05
C GLY A 143 3.51 -5.05 8.70
N VAL A 144 3.92 -6.29 8.41
CA VAL A 144 3.54 -6.99 7.17
C VAL A 144 2.03 -7.12 7.05
N ASP A 145 1.36 -7.56 8.13
CA ASP A 145 -0.10 -7.73 8.16
C ASP A 145 -0.84 -6.39 8.05
N GLU A 146 -0.29 -5.32 8.66
CA GLU A 146 -0.84 -3.97 8.57
C GLU A 146 -0.80 -3.44 7.13
N ALA A 147 0.34 -3.64 6.45
CA ALA A 147 0.50 -3.26 5.05
C ALA A 147 -0.43 -4.06 4.14
N ALA A 148 -0.53 -5.38 4.35
CA ALA A 148 -1.42 -6.25 3.60
C ALA A 148 -2.91 -5.87 3.80
N ALA A 149 -3.34 -5.63 5.05
CA ALA A 149 -4.70 -5.20 5.34
C ALA A 149 -5.05 -3.83 4.73
N CYS A 150 -4.08 -2.93 4.58
CA CYS A 150 -4.28 -1.59 4.04
C CYS A 150 -4.14 -1.50 2.51
N ARG A 151 -3.49 -2.48 1.89
CA ARG A 151 -3.14 -2.53 0.46
C ARG A 151 -4.33 -2.35 -0.47
N PRO A 152 -5.50 -2.99 -0.28
CA PRO A 152 -6.65 -2.84 -1.17
C PRO A 152 -7.12 -1.39 -1.33
N TYR A 153 -7.05 -0.59 -0.26
CA TYR A 153 -7.41 0.83 -0.32
C TYR A 153 -6.47 1.64 -1.22
N LEU A 154 -5.17 1.36 -1.14
CA LEU A 154 -4.19 2.04 -1.98
C LEU A 154 -4.34 1.62 -3.44
N ASP A 155 -4.50 0.33 -3.72
CA ASP A 155 -4.70 -0.18 -5.08
C ASP A 155 -5.96 0.42 -5.71
N ARG A 156 -7.06 0.55 -4.92
CA ARG A 156 -8.26 1.24 -5.40
C ARG A 156 -8.02 2.72 -5.66
N GLN A 157 -7.27 3.41 -4.81
CA GLN A 157 -6.89 4.81 -5.06
C GLN A 157 -6.08 4.95 -6.35
N ILE A 158 -5.12 4.06 -6.62
CA ILE A 158 -4.34 4.05 -7.86
C ILE A 158 -5.27 3.86 -9.06
N ALA A 159 -6.20 2.89 -8.99
CA ALA A 159 -7.19 2.62 -10.04
C ALA A 159 -8.16 3.79 -10.29
N LEU A 160 -8.48 4.58 -9.27
CA LEU A 160 -9.35 5.76 -9.39
C LEU A 160 -8.59 6.98 -9.94
N VAL A 161 -7.37 7.25 -9.46
CA VAL A 161 -6.51 8.35 -9.93
C VAL A 161 -6.06 8.10 -11.37
N LYS A 162 -5.73 6.85 -11.71
CA LYS A 162 -5.13 6.43 -12.99
C LYS A 162 -3.89 7.28 -13.34
N PRO A 163 -2.91 7.39 -12.43
CA PRO A 163 -1.77 8.26 -12.64
C PRO A 163 -0.91 7.74 -13.80
N ARG A 164 -0.30 8.64 -14.52
CA ARG A 164 0.71 8.31 -15.54
C ARG A 164 2.06 7.94 -14.91
N LEU A 165 2.29 8.39 -13.67
CA LEU A 165 3.50 8.09 -12.92
C LEU A 165 3.24 8.01 -11.41
N ILE A 166 3.82 7.00 -10.77
CA ILE A 166 3.92 6.89 -9.32
C ILE A 166 5.33 7.31 -8.87
N LEU A 167 5.42 8.20 -7.89
CA LEU A 167 6.66 8.50 -7.17
C LEU A 167 6.61 7.85 -5.79
N ALA A 168 7.32 6.74 -5.61
CA ALA A 168 7.46 6.06 -4.33
C ALA A 168 8.52 6.76 -3.46
N VAL A 169 8.10 7.28 -2.31
CA VAL A 169 8.92 8.14 -1.45
C VAL A 169 9.36 7.38 -0.20
N GLY A 170 10.59 6.88 -0.21
CA GLY A 170 11.18 6.14 0.91
C GLY A 170 11.23 4.62 0.69
N ARG A 171 12.00 3.97 1.58
CA ARG A 171 12.28 2.53 1.51
C ARG A 171 11.01 1.68 1.58
N ILE A 172 10.19 1.94 2.58
CA ILE A 172 8.99 1.13 2.83
C ILE A 172 7.99 1.21 1.68
N ALA A 173 7.71 2.43 1.19
CA ALA A 173 6.83 2.61 0.04
C ALA A 173 7.36 1.86 -1.20
N ALA A 174 8.66 1.98 -1.48
CA ALA A 174 9.29 1.29 -2.60
C ALA A 174 9.21 -0.23 -2.47
N GLN A 175 9.56 -0.78 -1.31
CA GLN A 175 9.54 -2.23 -1.05
C GLN A 175 8.11 -2.80 -1.13
N GLN A 176 7.14 -2.13 -0.54
CA GLN A 176 5.73 -2.57 -0.56
C GLN A 176 5.12 -2.52 -1.97
N LEU A 177 5.50 -1.55 -2.79
CA LEU A 177 4.98 -1.43 -4.16
C LEU A 177 5.66 -2.36 -5.17
N THR A 178 6.92 -2.75 -4.92
CA THR A 178 7.68 -3.63 -5.83
C THR A 178 7.72 -5.09 -5.39
N GLY A 179 7.36 -5.39 -4.14
CA GLY A 179 7.56 -6.71 -3.53
C GLY A 179 9.05 -7.06 -3.29
N SER A 180 9.96 -6.08 -3.35
CA SER A 180 11.41 -6.27 -3.19
C SER A 180 11.87 -5.82 -1.82
N ASP A 181 12.78 -6.55 -1.20
CA ASP A 181 13.45 -6.20 0.06
C ASP A 181 14.75 -5.40 -0.13
N ALA A 182 15.07 -5.04 -1.37
CA ALA A 182 16.31 -4.34 -1.71
C ALA A 182 16.43 -2.99 -0.97
N PRO A 183 17.64 -2.59 -0.56
CA PRO A 183 17.87 -1.28 0.03
C PRO A 183 17.59 -0.17 -0.98
N ILE A 184 17.01 0.93 -0.52
CA ILE A 184 16.55 2.05 -1.37
C ILE A 184 17.65 2.60 -2.28
N GLY A 185 18.91 2.59 -1.84
CA GLY A 185 20.03 3.03 -2.66
C GLY A 185 20.26 2.21 -3.94
N ARG A 186 19.78 0.95 -3.98
CA ARG A 186 19.79 0.08 -5.16
C ARG A 186 18.51 0.18 -5.98
N MET A 187 17.42 0.67 -5.38
CA MET A 187 16.13 0.81 -6.04
C MET A 187 16.00 2.14 -6.78
N ARG A 188 16.53 3.24 -6.23
CA ARG A 188 16.44 4.56 -6.86
C ARG A 188 17.19 4.63 -8.19
N GLY A 189 16.82 5.59 -9.03
CA GLY A 189 17.42 5.80 -10.35
C GLY A 189 17.03 4.77 -11.40
N LYS A 190 15.98 3.98 -11.13
CA LYS A 190 15.43 2.95 -12.02
C LYS A 190 13.94 3.16 -12.19
N LEU A 191 13.41 2.65 -13.30
CA LEU A 191 11.98 2.60 -13.58
C LEU A 191 11.43 1.24 -13.15
N TYR A 192 10.33 1.26 -12.41
CA TYR A 192 9.53 0.11 -11.99
C TYR A 192 8.12 0.24 -12.53
N ARG A 193 7.28 -0.73 -12.18
CA ARG A 193 5.85 -0.69 -12.40
C ARG A 193 5.13 -1.07 -11.11
N ALA A 194 3.98 -0.46 -10.86
CA ALA A 194 3.21 -0.70 -9.65
C ALA A 194 1.70 -0.44 -9.86
N GLY A 195 0.89 -0.98 -8.95
CA GLY A 195 -0.56 -0.86 -9.00
C GLY A 195 -1.21 -1.81 -10.01
N PRO A 196 -2.55 -1.83 -10.05
CA PRO A 196 -3.31 -2.77 -10.87
C PRO A 196 -3.10 -2.56 -12.39
N ASP A 197 -2.84 -1.33 -12.81
CA ASP A 197 -2.65 -0.97 -14.23
C ASP A 197 -1.18 -0.91 -14.65
N ASP A 198 -0.28 -1.50 -13.88
CA ASP A 198 1.15 -1.56 -14.20
C ASP A 198 1.77 -0.17 -14.45
N THR A 199 1.34 0.81 -13.65
CA THR A 199 1.74 2.20 -13.79
C THR A 199 3.25 2.39 -13.63
N PRO A 200 3.92 3.16 -14.50
CA PRO A 200 5.33 3.51 -14.34
C PRO A 200 5.61 4.13 -12.97
N MET A 201 6.65 3.65 -12.30
CA MET A 201 7.02 4.09 -10.96
C MET A 201 8.51 4.41 -10.85
N VAL A 202 8.82 5.53 -10.21
CA VAL A 202 10.18 5.93 -9.83
C VAL A 202 10.29 5.95 -8.32
N VAL A 203 11.42 5.46 -7.80
CA VAL A 203 11.73 5.41 -6.37
C VAL A 203 12.68 6.54 -6.01
N THR A 204 12.39 7.25 -4.90
CA THR A 204 13.27 8.29 -4.36
C THR A 204 13.36 8.25 -2.83
N TYR A 205 14.30 9.00 -2.26
CA TYR A 205 14.44 9.10 -0.81
C TYR A 205 13.26 9.80 -0.14
N HIS A 206 12.94 9.35 1.08
CA HIS A 206 11.93 10.01 1.90
C HIS A 206 12.39 11.41 2.34
N PRO A 207 11.54 12.45 2.33
CA PRO A 207 11.93 13.80 2.75
C PRO A 207 12.47 13.87 4.17
N ALA A 208 11.96 13.06 5.11
CA ALA A 208 12.50 12.99 6.47
C ALA A 208 13.97 12.52 6.51
N TYR A 209 14.39 11.68 5.58
CA TYR A 209 15.80 11.31 5.44
C TYR A 209 16.65 12.48 4.94
N LEU A 210 16.13 13.26 4.00
CA LEU A 210 16.83 14.43 3.44
C LEU A 210 17.02 15.55 4.46
N LEU A 211 16.15 15.66 5.47
CA LEU A 211 16.31 16.59 6.58
C LEU A 211 17.53 16.23 7.44
N ARG A 212 17.84 14.95 7.57
CA ARG A 212 19.02 14.43 8.30
C ARG A 212 20.27 14.34 7.43
N SER A 213 20.10 14.21 6.12
CA SER A 213 21.17 13.99 5.15
C SER A 213 21.01 14.91 3.93
N PRO A 214 21.21 16.24 4.06
CA PRO A 214 20.93 17.22 3.00
C PRO A 214 21.70 16.98 1.69
N ALA A 215 22.91 16.42 1.78
CA ALA A 215 23.73 16.08 0.61
C ALA A 215 23.04 15.10 -0.37
N GLN A 216 22.06 14.34 0.11
CA GLN A 216 21.32 13.40 -0.72
C GLN A 216 20.23 14.06 -1.60
N LYS A 217 19.95 15.35 -1.43
CA LYS A 217 18.97 16.10 -2.26
C LYS A 217 19.31 16.04 -3.74
N ARG A 218 20.59 16.06 -4.11
CA ARG A 218 21.02 15.89 -5.51
C ARG A 218 20.47 14.60 -6.12
N LYS A 219 20.52 13.50 -5.39
CA LYS A 219 20.00 12.20 -5.87
C LYS A 219 18.50 12.23 -6.07
N VAL A 220 17.75 12.93 -5.21
CA VAL A 220 16.31 13.13 -5.41
C VAL A 220 16.04 13.92 -6.68
N TRP A 221 16.82 14.96 -6.97
CA TRP A 221 16.71 15.69 -8.23
C TRP A 221 16.94 14.78 -9.45
N GLU A 222 17.94 13.89 -9.40
CA GLU A 222 18.20 12.91 -10.47
C GLU A 222 16.99 11.99 -10.68
N ASP A 223 16.34 11.51 -9.60
CA ASP A 223 15.13 10.68 -9.65
C ASP A 223 13.94 11.43 -10.24
N LEU A 224 13.75 12.69 -9.85
CA LEU A 224 12.69 13.55 -10.42
C LEU A 224 12.91 13.83 -11.91
N CYS A 225 14.16 14.01 -12.34
CA CYS A 225 14.49 14.15 -13.76
C CYS A 225 14.17 12.86 -14.54
N LEU A 226 14.41 11.68 -13.94
CA LEU A 226 14.00 10.40 -14.52
C LEU A 226 12.48 10.34 -14.64
N ALA A 227 11.74 10.65 -13.57
CA ALA A 227 10.28 10.67 -13.54
C ALA A 227 9.69 11.59 -14.65
N ARG A 228 10.22 12.80 -14.79
CA ARG A 228 9.79 13.72 -15.87
C ARG A 228 10.09 13.21 -17.27
N ARG A 229 11.22 12.54 -17.47
CA ARG A 229 11.54 11.93 -18.78
C ARG A 229 10.57 10.81 -19.13
N THR A 230 10.20 9.97 -18.16
CA THR A 230 9.24 8.89 -18.34
C THR A 230 7.88 9.37 -18.81
N LEU A 231 7.41 10.53 -18.33
CA LEU A 231 6.12 11.09 -18.74
C LEU A 231 6.11 11.71 -20.15
N ARG A 232 7.28 11.99 -20.72
CA ARG A 232 7.39 12.58 -22.05
C ARG A 232 7.45 11.55 -23.18
N GLN A 233 7.60 10.28 -22.81
CA GLN A 233 7.56 9.13 -23.72
C GLN A 233 6.13 8.64 -23.91
#